data_fd9ce99732395661b29c68bc247596f5
#
_entry.id   fd9ce99732395661b29c68bc247596f5
#
_cell.length_a   1.000
_cell.length_b   1.000
_cell.length_c   1.000
_cell.angle_alpha   90.00
_cell.angle_beta   90.00
_cell.angle_gamma   90.00
#
_symmetry.space_group_name_H-M   'P 1'
#
loop_
_entity.id
_entity.type
_entity.pdbx_description
1 polymer ?
#
loop_
_entity_poly.entity_id
_entity_poly.type
_entity_poly.pdbx_seq_one_letter_code
_entity_poly.pdbx_strand_id
1 'polypeptide(L)'
;PRADIILDTLTKYHSVDIQWGNHDVQWMGAAAGSLACIANVLAISTKYSNFDCLEDGYGINMRPLTVFALETYADDPCECFIPRNPNMVYISQHDENFWAKVHKAISVIQFKLEGQIIKRHPEFNMDNHLMLDKINYENGTIMLEGKEYKLKDTNFPTINPENPFE
;
A
#
# COMPACT_ATOMS: atom_id res chain seq x y z
N PRO A 1 -1.29 15.45 16.48
CA PRO A 1 -0.05 15.76 17.24
C PRO A 1 1.10 15.97 16.25
N ARG A 2 1.89 17.02 16.45
CA ARG A 2 3.03 17.39 15.62
C ARG A 2 4.30 16.75 16.19
N ALA A 3 4.49 15.45 15.95
CA ALA A 3 5.65 14.69 16.42
C ALA A 3 6.98 15.27 15.91
N ASP A 4 6.98 15.78 14.68
CA ASP A 4 8.09 16.49 14.05
C ASP A 4 8.58 17.66 14.91
N ILE A 5 7.68 18.55 15.34
CA ILE A 5 8.03 19.70 16.20
C ILE A 5 8.58 19.26 17.56
N ILE A 6 8.02 18.20 18.14
CA ILE A 6 8.47 17.67 19.41
C ILE A 6 9.90 17.13 19.30
N LEU A 7 10.16 16.31 18.27
CA LEU A 7 11.49 15.74 18.05
C LEU A 7 12.53 16.82 17.73
N ASP A 8 12.19 17.78 16.88
CA ASP A 8 13.07 18.92 16.57
C ASP A 8 13.40 19.74 17.81
N THR A 9 12.40 19.97 18.67
CA THR A 9 12.62 20.69 19.93
C THR A 9 13.51 19.91 20.88
N LEU A 10 13.26 18.60 21.04
CA LEU A 10 14.07 17.75 21.90
C LEU A 10 15.53 17.70 21.44
N THR A 11 15.76 17.43 20.15
CA THR A 11 17.12 17.32 19.59
C THR A 11 17.89 18.64 19.61
N LYS A 12 17.17 19.77 19.57
CA LYS A 12 17.79 21.09 19.65
C LYS A 12 18.34 21.44 21.04
N TYR A 13 17.67 20.98 22.09
CA TYR A 13 17.98 21.39 23.49
C TYR A 13 18.55 20.27 24.34
N HIS A 14 18.51 19.03 23.90
CA HIS A 14 18.97 17.86 24.64
C HIS A 14 19.79 16.92 23.77
N SER A 15 20.64 16.10 24.39
CA SER A 15 21.20 14.92 23.75
C SER A 15 20.11 13.82 23.73
N VAL A 16 19.75 13.36 22.56
CA VAL A 16 18.62 12.42 22.39
C VAL A 16 19.07 11.19 21.62
N ASP A 17 18.85 10.02 22.20
CA ASP A 17 18.97 8.74 21.53
C ASP A 17 17.60 8.30 21.04
N ILE A 18 17.45 8.07 19.72
CA ILE A 18 16.21 7.64 19.11
C ILE A 18 16.28 6.15 18.82
N GLN A 19 15.37 5.39 19.43
CA GLN A 19 15.13 3.98 19.09
C GLN A 19 13.99 3.90 18.09
N TRP A 20 14.24 3.25 16.96
CA TRP A 20 13.22 3.06 15.92
C TRP A 20 12.54 1.68 16.03
N GLY A 21 11.25 1.63 15.69
CA GLY A 21 10.46 0.41 15.63
C GLY A 21 10.42 -0.20 14.23
N ASN A 22 9.78 -1.36 14.12
CA ASN A 22 9.66 -2.08 12.84
C ASN A 22 8.92 -1.28 11.74
N HIS A 23 7.93 -0.48 12.10
CA HIS A 23 7.25 0.39 11.14
C HIS A 23 8.12 1.54 10.65
N ASP A 24 9.01 2.06 11.49
CA ASP A 24 9.91 3.16 11.11
C ASP A 24 10.87 2.76 10.01
N VAL A 25 11.27 1.48 9.94
CA VAL A 25 12.13 0.94 8.87
C VAL A 25 11.51 1.17 7.48
N GLN A 26 10.20 1.03 7.35
CA GLN A 26 9.51 1.25 6.08
C GLN A 26 9.53 2.73 5.67
N TRP A 27 9.33 3.63 6.65
CA TRP A 27 9.44 5.08 6.41
C TRP A 27 10.87 5.49 6.08
N MET A 28 11.86 4.92 6.76
CA MET A 28 13.27 5.14 6.44
C MET A 28 13.62 4.66 5.03
N GLY A 29 13.16 3.47 4.64
CA GLY A 29 13.30 2.95 3.29
C GLY A 29 12.61 3.83 2.24
N ALA A 30 11.42 4.33 2.53
CA ALA A 30 10.70 5.26 1.67
C ALA A 30 11.46 6.58 1.51
N ALA A 31 11.95 7.16 2.61
CA ALA A 31 12.78 8.38 2.59
C ALA A 31 14.10 8.18 1.83
N ALA A 32 14.66 6.97 1.85
CA ALA A 32 15.84 6.59 1.07
C ALA A 32 15.54 6.29 -0.42
N GLY A 33 14.27 6.39 -0.86
CA GLY A 33 13.86 6.21 -2.26
C GLY A 33 13.54 4.78 -2.67
N SER A 34 13.37 3.84 -1.73
CA SER A 34 12.91 2.49 -2.04
C SER A 34 11.46 2.51 -2.51
N LEU A 35 11.22 2.19 -3.79
CA LEU A 35 9.86 2.23 -4.38
C LEU A 35 8.90 1.27 -3.66
N ALA A 36 9.35 0.07 -3.25
CA ALA A 36 8.52 -0.86 -2.52
C ALA A 36 8.14 -0.33 -1.13
N CYS A 37 9.08 0.32 -0.41
CA CYS A 37 8.79 0.96 0.87
C CYS A 37 7.84 2.15 0.70
N ILE A 38 8.00 2.96 -0.36
CA ILE A 38 7.09 4.05 -0.70
C ILE A 38 5.68 3.49 -0.94
N ALA A 39 5.54 2.47 -1.77
CA ALA A 39 4.25 1.85 -2.03
C ALA A 39 3.60 1.27 -0.77
N ASN A 40 4.40 0.63 0.10
CA ASN A 40 3.93 0.08 1.36
C ASN A 40 3.44 1.17 2.32
N VAL A 41 4.20 2.26 2.49
CA VAL A 41 3.82 3.41 3.33
C VAL A 41 2.51 4.03 2.82
N LEU A 42 2.37 4.23 1.50
CA LEU A 42 1.15 4.76 0.89
C LEU A 42 -0.03 3.80 1.09
N ALA A 43 0.15 2.49 0.90
CA ALA A 43 -0.90 1.50 1.09
C ALA A 43 -1.38 1.45 2.55
N ILE A 44 -0.47 1.48 3.52
CA ILE A 44 -0.82 1.52 4.95
C ILE A 44 -1.56 2.82 5.27
N SER A 45 -1.06 3.97 4.81
CA SER A 45 -1.68 5.27 5.07
C SER A 45 -3.09 5.33 4.48
N THR A 46 -3.29 4.78 3.27
CA THR A 46 -4.60 4.68 2.62
C THR A 46 -5.53 3.77 3.40
N LYS A 47 -5.05 2.59 3.81
CA LYS A 47 -5.81 1.60 4.57
C LYS A 47 -6.37 2.16 5.89
N TYR A 48 -5.64 3.04 6.54
CA TYR A 48 -6.02 3.61 7.84
C TYR A 48 -6.52 5.05 7.77
N SER A 49 -6.82 5.56 6.56
CA SER A 49 -7.34 6.92 6.33
C SER A 49 -6.45 8.02 6.92
N ASN A 50 -5.12 7.84 6.80
CA ASN A 50 -4.12 8.77 7.35
C ASN A 50 -3.47 9.63 6.25
N PHE A 51 -4.32 10.26 5.43
CA PHE A 51 -3.88 11.04 4.26
C PHE A 51 -3.32 12.39 4.63
N ASP A 52 -3.90 13.05 5.63
CA ASP A 52 -3.46 14.35 6.11
C ASP A 52 -1.98 14.33 6.51
N CYS A 53 -1.52 13.18 7.03
CA CYS A 53 -0.11 13.00 7.35
C CYS A 53 0.78 13.09 6.11
N LEU A 54 0.33 12.56 4.97
CA LEU A 54 1.10 12.57 3.72
C LEU A 54 1.04 13.93 3.04
N GLU A 55 -0.13 14.51 2.90
CA GLU A 55 -0.34 15.75 2.15
C GLU A 55 0.06 16.98 2.98
N ASP A 56 -0.53 17.15 4.16
CA ASP A 56 -0.28 18.31 5.01
C ASP A 56 1.03 18.18 5.81
N GLY A 57 1.36 16.96 6.24
CA GLY A 57 2.55 16.71 7.04
C GLY A 57 3.84 16.70 6.24
N TYR A 58 3.84 16.03 5.10
CA TYR A 58 5.04 15.81 4.26
C TYR A 58 4.99 16.50 2.90
N GLY A 59 3.86 17.12 2.52
CA GLY A 59 3.68 17.78 1.24
C GLY A 59 3.68 16.82 0.05
N ILE A 60 3.32 15.55 0.26
CA ILE A 60 3.29 14.53 -0.79
C ILE A 60 2.03 14.72 -1.64
N ASN A 61 2.23 14.96 -2.94
CA ASN A 61 1.11 15.10 -3.87
C ASN A 61 0.52 13.74 -4.25
N MET A 62 -0.67 13.44 -3.71
CA MET A 62 -1.39 12.18 -3.98
C MET A 62 -2.17 12.20 -5.30
N ARG A 63 -2.29 13.36 -5.98
CA ARG A 63 -3.12 13.52 -7.18
C ARG A 63 -2.79 12.54 -8.32
N PRO A 64 -1.52 12.24 -8.65
CA PRO A 64 -1.23 11.28 -9.72
C PRO A 64 -1.78 9.89 -9.43
N LEU A 65 -1.63 9.41 -8.19
CA LEU A 65 -2.16 8.12 -7.76
C LEU A 65 -3.69 8.11 -7.76
N THR A 66 -4.32 9.18 -7.29
CA THR A 66 -5.78 9.26 -7.24
C THR A 66 -6.41 9.30 -8.62
N VAL A 67 -5.84 10.05 -9.56
CA VAL A 67 -6.31 10.08 -10.96
C VAL A 67 -6.18 8.68 -11.59
N PHE A 68 -5.00 8.06 -11.47
CA PHE A 68 -4.78 6.69 -11.96
C PHE A 68 -5.80 5.70 -11.38
N ALA A 69 -6.06 5.76 -10.07
CA ALA A 69 -7.00 4.85 -9.42
C ALA A 69 -8.45 5.04 -9.93
N LEU A 70 -8.88 6.30 -10.09
CA LEU A 70 -10.22 6.61 -10.57
C LEU A 70 -10.43 6.20 -12.03
N GLU A 71 -9.43 6.37 -12.89
CA GLU A 71 -9.49 5.94 -14.29
C GLU A 71 -9.47 4.42 -14.41
N THR A 72 -8.58 3.76 -13.66
CA THR A 72 -8.37 2.31 -13.74
C THR A 72 -9.54 1.51 -13.16
N TYR A 73 -10.11 1.98 -12.07
CA TYR A 73 -11.18 1.30 -11.33
C TYR A 73 -12.51 2.07 -11.34
N ALA A 74 -12.81 2.77 -12.45
CA ALA A 74 -13.98 3.65 -12.56
C ALA A 74 -15.29 2.95 -12.13
N ASP A 75 -15.54 1.75 -12.64
CA ASP A 75 -16.76 0.96 -12.41
C ASP A 75 -16.60 -0.13 -11.34
N ASP A 76 -15.46 -0.16 -10.64
CA ASP A 76 -15.17 -1.15 -9.61
C ASP A 76 -15.56 -0.61 -8.23
N PRO A 77 -16.39 -1.30 -7.46
CA PRO A 77 -16.75 -0.88 -6.11
C PRO A 77 -15.58 -1.02 -5.11
N CYS A 78 -14.57 -1.81 -5.42
CA CYS A 78 -13.36 -2.03 -4.59
C CYS A 78 -13.68 -2.37 -3.12
N GLU A 79 -14.77 -3.11 -2.85
CA GLU A 79 -15.28 -3.38 -1.49
C GLU A 79 -14.24 -3.99 -0.54
N CYS A 80 -13.33 -4.83 -1.08
CA CYS A 80 -12.27 -5.46 -0.28
C CYS A 80 -11.21 -4.47 0.21
N PHE A 81 -11.19 -3.26 -0.36
CA PHE A 81 -10.19 -2.23 -0.11
C PHE A 81 -10.75 -1.01 0.63
N ILE A 82 -11.98 -1.08 1.11
CA ILE A 82 -12.56 0.01 1.93
C ILE A 82 -11.62 0.28 3.12
N PRO A 83 -11.19 1.54 3.31
CA PRO A 83 -10.29 1.89 4.38
C PRO A 83 -10.90 1.62 5.75
N ARG A 84 -10.04 1.25 6.70
CA ARG A 84 -10.43 1.14 8.10
C ARG A 84 -10.44 2.55 8.69
N ASN A 85 -11.54 2.93 9.32
CA ASN A 85 -11.65 4.23 9.99
C ASN A 85 -11.58 4.05 11.53
N PRO A 86 -10.38 3.99 12.12
CA PRO A 86 -10.21 3.72 13.54
C PRO A 86 -10.73 4.86 14.43
N ASN A 87 -10.85 6.08 13.90
CA ASN A 87 -11.25 7.26 14.65
C ASN A 87 -12.78 7.53 14.59
N MET A 88 -13.55 6.67 13.91
CA MET A 88 -15.00 6.83 13.70
C MET A 88 -15.41 8.22 13.18
N VAL A 89 -14.52 8.89 12.45
CA VAL A 89 -14.85 10.12 11.74
C VAL A 89 -15.82 9.73 10.62
N TYR A 90 -16.95 10.44 10.52
CA TYR A 90 -17.91 10.18 9.46
C TYR A 90 -17.25 10.48 8.10
N ILE A 91 -17.05 9.43 7.33
CA ILE A 91 -16.63 9.50 5.92
C ILE A 91 -17.88 9.22 5.10
N SER A 92 -18.16 10.04 4.09
CA SER A 92 -19.29 9.78 3.19
C SER A 92 -19.03 8.49 2.39
N GLN A 93 -20.09 7.81 1.97
CA GLN A 93 -19.95 6.61 1.14
C GLN A 93 -19.22 6.91 -0.19
N HIS A 94 -19.35 8.13 -0.70
CA HIS A 94 -18.61 8.58 -1.88
C HIS A 94 -17.10 8.64 -1.61
N ASP A 95 -16.70 9.15 -0.45
CA ASP A 95 -15.29 9.23 -0.06
C ASP A 95 -14.72 7.85 0.25
N GLU A 96 -15.50 6.95 0.85
CA GLU A 96 -15.11 5.56 1.06
C GLU A 96 -14.78 4.85 -0.25
N ASN A 97 -15.66 4.97 -1.25
CA ASN A 97 -15.45 4.38 -2.57
C ASN A 97 -14.24 4.98 -3.29
N PHE A 98 -14.04 6.29 -3.17
CA PHE A 98 -12.89 6.98 -3.71
C PHE A 98 -11.59 6.39 -3.13
N TRP A 99 -11.48 6.34 -1.80
CA TRP A 99 -10.29 5.84 -1.13
C TRP A 99 -10.11 4.33 -1.27
N ALA A 100 -11.17 3.55 -1.43
CA ALA A 100 -11.09 2.13 -1.75
C ALA A 100 -10.38 1.88 -3.09
N LYS A 101 -10.68 2.70 -4.11
CA LYS A 101 -9.99 2.64 -5.41
C LYS A 101 -8.51 2.99 -5.29
N VAL A 102 -8.19 4.04 -4.55
CA VAL A 102 -6.80 4.45 -4.29
C VAL A 102 -6.03 3.36 -3.53
N HIS A 103 -6.65 2.77 -2.51
CA HIS A 103 -6.07 1.67 -1.73
C HIS A 103 -5.82 0.44 -2.61
N LYS A 104 -6.78 0.06 -3.46
CA LYS A 104 -6.61 -1.05 -4.42
C LYS A 104 -5.45 -0.77 -5.37
N ALA A 105 -5.42 0.40 -5.99
CA ALA A 105 -4.37 0.79 -6.93
C ALA A 105 -2.98 0.67 -6.30
N ILE A 106 -2.77 1.29 -5.15
CA ILE A 106 -1.45 1.25 -4.49
C ILE A 106 -1.09 -0.13 -3.96
N SER A 107 -2.07 -0.94 -3.54
CA SER A 107 -1.82 -2.31 -3.10
C SER A 107 -1.34 -3.20 -4.25
N VAL A 108 -1.93 -3.06 -5.43
CA VAL A 108 -1.48 -3.79 -6.62
C VAL A 108 -0.06 -3.35 -7.01
N ILE A 109 0.23 -2.04 -7.01
CA ILE A 109 1.58 -1.51 -7.26
C ILE A 109 2.58 -2.07 -6.24
N GLN A 110 2.22 -2.10 -4.96
CA GLN A 110 3.04 -2.67 -3.89
C GLN A 110 3.39 -4.14 -4.18
N PHE A 111 2.39 -4.98 -4.46
CA PHE A 111 2.64 -6.41 -4.75
C PHE A 111 3.53 -6.61 -5.97
N LYS A 112 3.39 -5.79 -7.01
CA LYS A 112 4.28 -5.84 -8.17
C LYS A 112 5.72 -5.52 -7.80
N LEU A 113 5.94 -4.42 -7.09
CA LEU A 113 7.28 -3.98 -6.68
C LEU A 113 7.96 -4.96 -5.71
N GLU A 114 7.21 -5.47 -4.74
CA GLU A 114 7.72 -6.50 -3.81
C GLU A 114 8.07 -7.79 -4.55
N GLY A 115 7.21 -8.26 -5.45
CA GLY A 115 7.48 -9.44 -6.25
C GLY A 115 8.70 -9.28 -7.17
N GLN A 116 8.92 -8.11 -7.73
CA GLN A 116 10.14 -7.81 -8.50
C GLN A 116 11.41 -7.91 -7.64
N ILE A 117 11.34 -7.45 -6.38
CA ILE A 117 12.48 -7.56 -5.44
C ILE A 117 12.74 -9.03 -5.12
N ILE A 118 11.72 -9.78 -4.73
CA ILE A 118 11.84 -11.20 -4.40
C ILE A 118 12.44 -12.00 -5.56
N LYS A 119 11.95 -11.77 -6.78
CA LYS A 119 12.49 -12.46 -7.97
C LYS A 119 13.95 -12.10 -8.29
N ARG A 120 14.40 -10.89 -7.95
CA ARG A 120 15.80 -10.48 -8.13
C ARG A 120 16.73 -10.99 -7.03
N HIS A 121 16.16 -11.35 -5.88
CA HIS A 121 16.89 -11.73 -4.67
C HIS A 121 16.42 -13.10 -4.14
N PRO A 122 16.65 -14.20 -4.89
CA PRO A 122 16.23 -15.54 -4.47
C PRO A 122 16.87 -15.98 -3.14
N GLU A 123 18.01 -15.38 -2.77
CA GLU A 123 18.68 -15.62 -1.49
C GLU A 123 17.84 -15.22 -0.27
N PHE A 124 16.78 -14.39 -0.45
CA PHE A 124 15.85 -14.03 0.63
C PHE A 124 14.91 -15.18 1.01
N ASN A 125 14.77 -16.19 0.16
CA ASN A 125 13.86 -17.33 0.38
C ASN A 125 12.42 -16.91 0.67
N MET A 126 11.90 -15.90 -0.07
CA MET A 126 10.60 -15.29 0.12
C MET A 126 9.58 -15.64 -0.97
N ASP A 127 9.79 -16.71 -1.74
CA ASP A 127 8.91 -17.10 -2.85
C ASP A 127 7.46 -17.39 -2.40
N ASN A 128 7.28 -17.74 -1.12
CA ASN A 128 5.95 -17.91 -0.54
C ASN A 128 5.14 -16.61 -0.48
N HIS A 129 5.79 -15.45 -0.55
CA HIS A 129 5.17 -14.12 -0.61
C HIS A 129 4.81 -13.67 -2.04
N LEU A 130 5.25 -14.37 -3.07
CA LEU A 130 4.78 -14.15 -4.43
C LEU A 130 3.33 -14.61 -4.52
N MET A 131 2.41 -13.66 -4.66
CA MET A 131 0.96 -13.93 -4.66
C MET A 131 0.33 -13.77 -6.03
N LEU A 132 0.78 -12.82 -6.83
CA LEU A 132 0.16 -12.48 -8.10
C LEU A 132 0.29 -13.60 -9.15
N ASP A 133 1.36 -14.39 -9.12
CA ASP A 133 1.58 -15.55 -10.00
C ASP A 133 0.83 -16.81 -9.57
N LYS A 134 0.25 -16.82 -8.37
CA LYS A 134 -0.59 -17.93 -7.86
C LYS A 134 -2.07 -17.74 -8.15
N ILE A 135 -2.45 -16.61 -8.77
CA ILE A 135 -3.83 -16.30 -9.10
C ILE A 135 -4.19 -16.95 -10.44
N ASN A 136 -5.28 -17.69 -10.46
CA ASN A 136 -5.97 -18.05 -11.68
C ASN A 136 -6.97 -16.93 -12.02
N TYR A 137 -6.57 -16.06 -12.95
CA TYR A 137 -7.36 -14.88 -13.32
C TYR A 137 -8.66 -15.22 -14.07
N GLU A 138 -8.71 -16.38 -14.75
CA GLU A 138 -9.91 -16.84 -15.46
C GLU A 138 -10.99 -17.31 -14.48
N ASN A 139 -10.58 -18.09 -13.48
CA ASN A 139 -11.49 -18.69 -12.51
C ASN A 139 -11.70 -17.83 -11.25
N GLY A 140 -10.91 -16.77 -11.07
CA GLY A 140 -10.95 -15.92 -9.89
C GLY A 140 -10.56 -16.66 -8.62
N THR A 141 -9.54 -17.52 -8.68
CA THR A 141 -9.06 -18.31 -7.55
C THR A 141 -7.57 -18.10 -7.31
N ILE A 142 -7.10 -18.41 -6.12
CA ILE A 142 -5.69 -18.41 -5.76
C ILE A 142 -5.31 -19.73 -5.09
N MET A 143 -4.14 -20.28 -5.47
CA MET A 143 -3.59 -21.48 -4.86
C MET A 143 -2.60 -21.13 -3.75
N LEU A 144 -2.93 -21.45 -2.51
CA LEU A 144 -2.07 -21.22 -1.34
C LEU A 144 -1.88 -22.53 -0.57
N GLU A 145 -0.62 -22.92 -0.35
CA GLU A 145 -0.27 -24.13 0.41
C GLU A 145 -1.02 -25.40 -0.05
N GLY A 146 -1.23 -25.55 -1.36
CA GLY A 146 -1.93 -26.69 -1.96
C GLY A 146 -3.46 -26.66 -1.82
N LYS A 147 -4.03 -25.54 -1.34
CA LYS A 147 -5.48 -25.32 -1.26
C LYS A 147 -5.88 -24.18 -2.18
N GLU A 148 -7.01 -24.39 -2.86
CA GLU A 148 -7.61 -23.37 -3.69
C GLU A 148 -8.60 -22.53 -2.89
N TYR A 149 -8.50 -21.20 -3.05
CA TYR A 149 -9.38 -20.22 -2.42
C TYR A 149 -9.99 -19.33 -3.50
N LYS A 150 -11.29 -19.05 -3.36
CA LYS A 150 -11.97 -18.10 -4.24
C LYS A 150 -11.62 -16.68 -3.84
N LEU A 151 -11.23 -15.86 -4.81
CA LEU A 151 -11.01 -14.43 -4.59
C LEU A 151 -12.36 -13.71 -4.44
N LYS A 152 -12.40 -12.74 -3.56
CA LYS A 152 -13.56 -11.84 -3.40
C LYS A 152 -13.57 -10.72 -4.44
N ASP A 153 -12.38 -10.32 -4.88
CA ASP A 153 -12.17 -9.33 -5.92
C ASP A 153 -11.36 -9.98 -7.05
N THR A 154 -11.85 -9.89 -8.25
CA THR A 154 -11.25 -10.50 -9.44
C THR A 154 -10.92 -9.48 -10.53
N ASN A 155 -11.19 -8.21 -10.28
CA ASN A 155 -10.94 -7.14 -11.24
C ASN A 155 -9.53 -6.56 -11.08
N PHE A 156 -8.57 -7.05 -11.85
CA PHE A 156 -7.18 -6.62 -11.84
C PHE A 156 -6.72 -6.15 -13.24
N PRO A 157 -7.27 -5.04 -13.78
CA PRO A 157 -7.02 -4.63 -15.17
C PRO A 157 -5.57 -4.26 -15.46
N THR A 158 -4.78 -3.97 -14.45
CA THR A 158 -3.36 -3.60 -14.59
C THR A 158 -2.40 -4.78 -14.45
N ILE A 159 -2.90 -5.99 -14.22
CA ILE A 159 -2.06 -7.18 -14.10
C ILE A 159 -2.09 -7.96 -15.41
N ASN A 160 -0.90 -8.19 -15.98
CA ASN A 160 -0.73 -9.14 -17.07
C ASN A 160 -0.55 -10.54 -16.48
N PRO A 161 -1.49 -11.50 -16.75
CA PRO A 161 -1.37 -12.86 -16.21
C PRO A 161 -0.09 -13.61 -16.60
N GLU A 162 0.47 -13.30 -17.78
CA GLU A 162 1.72 -13.91 -18.24
C GLU A 162 2.96 -13.36 -17.52
N ASN A 163 2.87 -12.12 -17.05
CA ASN A 163 3.95 -11.44 -16.32
C ASN A 163 3.41 -10.54 -15.20
N PRO A 164 2.88 -11.13 -14.12
CA PRO A 164 2.03 -10.42 -13.17
C PRO A 164 2.75 -9.37 -12.32
N PHE A 165 4.08 -9.36 -12.34
CA PHE A 165 4.89 -8.40 -11.59
C PHE A 165 5.44 -7.24 -12.44
N GLU A 166 5.11 -7.17 -13.72
CA GLU A 166 5.42 -6.04 -14.61
C GLU A 166 4.38 -4.93 -14.62
#